data_d29a626de3e47c415b6e8a243982bb6e
#
_entry.id   d29a626de3e47c415b6e8a243982bb6e
#
_cell.length_a   1.000
_cell.length_b   1.000
_cell.length_c   1.000
_cell.angle_alpha   90.00
_cell.angle_beta   90.00
_cell.angle_gamma   90.00
#
_symmetry.space_group_name_H-M   'P 1'
#
loop_
_entity.id
_entity.type
_entity.pdbx_description
1 polymer ?
#
loop_
_entity_poly.entity_id
_entity_poly.type
_entity_poly.pdbx_seq_one_letter_code
_entity_poly.pdbx_strand_id
1 'polypeptide(L)'
;MDKMRYVRNLINGAAGTTRTILIAVAFVAVGLIALMPVVANPRTSPREIVLVARDMAFYLEGSTTPNPTIVVKPSEEVRVIVRNQDPGITHAFAIGSLRASISRIEPGSTQGMQFRAPRKAGRYEYVCPPHAQMMSGVLLITE
;
A
#
# COMPACT_ATOMS: atom_id res chain seq x y z
N MET A 1 -9.23 -50.17 58.89
CA MET A 1 -8.84 -48.75 58.79
C MET A 1 -7.99 -48.46 57.53
N ASP A 2 -8.01 -49.30 56.52
CA ASP A 2 -7.03 -49.23 55.42
C ASP A 2 -7.63 -48.93 54.02
N LYS A 3 -8.91 -49.20 53.79
CA LYS A 3 -9.52 -48.92 52.46
C LYS A 3 -9.67 -47.46 52.07
N MET A 4 -9.82 -46.57 53.06
CA MET A 4 -10.05 -45.14 52.82
C MET A 4 -8.76 -44.39 52.45
N ARG A 5 -7.62 -44.87 52.89
CA ARG A 5 -6.28 -44.35 52.49
C ARG A 5 -5.92 -44.72 51.07
N TYR A 6 -6.26 -45.97 50.64
CA TYR A 6 -5.99 -46.47 49.32
C TYR A 6 -6.77 -45.72 48.23
N VAL A 7 -8.05 -45.46 48.45
CA VAL A 7 -8.89 -44.70 47.51
C VAL A 7 -8.43 -43.25 47.39
N ARG A 8 -7.99 -42.61 48.50
CA ARG A 8 -7.50 -41.23 48.48
C ARG A 8 -6.20 -41.09 47.73
N ASN A 9 -5.32 -42.07 47.74
CA ASN A 9 -4.07 -42.06 46.99
C ASN A 9 -4.31 -42.28 45.48
N LEU A 10 -5.29 -43.06 45.08
CA LEU A 10 -5.66 -43.25 43.65
C LEU A 10 -6.24 -41.96 43.06
N ILE A 11 -7.08 -41.24 43.78
CA ILE A 11 -7.69 -40.00 43.31
C ILE A 11 -6.64 -38.87 43.16
N ASN A 12 -5.71 -38.79 44.12
CA ASN A 12 -4.66 -37.74 44.09
C ASN A 12 -3.59 -38.05 43.01
N GLY A 13 -3.31 -39.32 42.72
CA GLY A 13 -2.39 -39.68 41.64
C GLY A 13 -2.91 -39.36 40.25
N ALA A 14 -4.23 -39.55 40.03
CA ALA A 14 -4.86 -39.25 38.74
C ALA A 14 -4.94 -37.72 38.48
N ALA A 15 -5.19 -36.92 39.51
CA ALA A 15 -5.30 -35.45 39.37
C ALA A 15 -3.93 -34.80 39.03
N GLY A 16 -2.83 -35.38 39.52
CA GLY A 16 -1.47 -34.88 39.27
C GLY A 16 -1.04 -35.08 37.82
N THR A 17 -1.26 -36.30 37.27
CA THR A 17 -0.90 -36.65 35.89
C THR A 17 -1.69 -35.86 34.85
N THR A 18 -2.99 -35.67 35.07
CA THR A 18 -3.83 -34.87 34.16
C THR A 18 -3.40 -33.42 34.08
N ARG A 19 -3.06 -32.81 35.21
CA ARG A 19 -2.55 -31.42 35.27
C ARG A 19 -1.22 -31.28 34.55
N THR A 20 -0.30 -32.21 34.72
CA THR A 20 1.03 -32.18 34.09
C THR A 20 0.92 -32.33 32.57
N ILE A 21 0.04 -33.20 32.08
CA ILE A 21 -0.22 -33.38 30.64
C ILE A 21 -0.85 -32.12 30.02
N LEU A 22 -1.80 -31.48 30.68
CA LEU A 22 -2.42 -30.25 30.19
C LEU A 22 -1.44 -29.08 30.09
N ILE A 23 -0.52 -28.95 31.06
CA ILE A 23 0.53 -27.91 31.04
C ILE A 23 1.53 -28.19 29.91
N ALA A 24 1.94 -29.44 29.71
CA ALA A 24 2.85 -29.82 28.65
C ALA A 24 2.25 -29.57 27.24
N VAL A 25 0.98 -29.89 27.03
CA VAL A 25 0.26 -29.63 25.77
C VAL A 25 0.15 -28.13 25.54
N ALA A 26 -0.13 -27.30 26.55
CA ALA A 26 -0.18 -25.86 26.43
C ALA A 26 1.17 -25.27 26.02
N PHE A 27 2.27 -25.71 26.59
CA PHE A 27 3.61 -25.25 26.22
C PHE A 27 4.01 -25.66 24.79
N VAL A 28 3.65 -26.86 24.34
CA VAL A 28 3.87 -27.30 22.95
C VAL A 28 3.05 -26.48 21.97
N ALA A 29 1.81 -26.17 22.30
CA ALA A 29 0.96 -25.35 21.43
C ALA A 29 1.49 -23.90 21.30
N VAL A 30 1.94 -23.30 22.40
CA VAL A 30 2.56 -21.96 22.40
C VAL A 30 3.87 -21.95 21.63
N GLY A 31 4.70 -23.00 21.78
CA GLY A 31 5.95 -23.16 21.04
C GLY A 31 5.74 -23.29 19.51
N LEU A 32 4.71 -24.01 19.08
CA LEU A 32 4.35 -24.18 17.67
C LEU A 32 3.86 -22.86 17.04
N ILE A 33 3.13 -22.03 17.79
CA ILE A 33 2.68 -20.71 17.32
C ILE A 33 3.88 -19.77 17.16
N ALA A 34 4.87 -19.82 18.06
CA ALA A 34 6.06 -18.99 17.99
C ALA A 34 7.01 -19.37 16.83
N LEU A 35 6.90 -20.58 16.29
CA LEU A 35 7.69 -21.08 15.16
C LEU A 35 6.99 -20.86 13.80
N MET A 36 5.77 -20.31 13.77
CA MET A 36 5.16 -19.95 12.49
C MET A 36 5.96 -18.79 11.88
N PRO A 37 6.59 -19.00 10.70
CA PRO A 37 7.22 -17.89 10.02
C PRO A 37 6.14 -16.85 9.75
N VAL A 38 6.33 -15.63 10.25
CA VAL A 38 5.56 -14.49 9.80
C VAL A 38 5.90 -14.34 8.32
N VAL A 39 5.02 -14.86 7.45
CA VAL A 39 5.09 -14.63 6.02
C VAL A 39 4.81 -13.13 5.85
N ALA A 40 5.85 -12.32 5.99
CA ALA A 40 5.79 -10.93 5.60
C ALA A 40 5.52 -10.94 4.10
N ASN A 41 4.28 -10.66 3.73
CA ASN A 41 3.93 -10.41 2.33
C ASN A 41 4.89 -9.31 1.85
N PRO A 42 5.76 -9.55 0.87
CA PRO A 42 6.61 -8.49 0.34
C PRO A 42 5.66 -7.41 -0.20
N ARG A 43 5.51 -6.33 0.56
CA ARG A 43 4.83 -5.14 0.06
C ARG A 43 5.73 -4.63 -1.05
N THR A 44 5.37 -4.92 -2.29
CA THR A 44 6.02 -4.30 -3.44
C THR A 44 5.90 -2.79 -3.26
N SER A 45 7.03 -2.11 -3.16
CA SER A 45 7.06 -0.66 -3.09
C SER A 45 6.32 -0.10 -4.30
N PRO A 46 5.47 0.93 -4.13
CA PRO A 46 4.79 1.54 -5.26
C PRO A 46 5.80 2.03 -6.29
N ARG A 47 5.48 1.84 -7.57
CA ARG A 47 6.29 2.40 -8.64
C ARG A 47 6.17 3.92 -8.61
N GLU A 48 7.30 4.61 -8.53
CA GLU A 48 7.33 6.07 -8.60
C GLU A 48 7.31 6.57 -10.04
N ILE A 49 6.48 7.60 -10.28
CA ILE A 49 6.39 8.34 -11.53
C ILE A 49 6.60 9.80 -11.18
N VAL A 50 7.71 10.37 -11.65
CA VAL A 50 8.03 11.76 -11.40
C VAL A 50 7.61 12.59 -12.59
N LEU A 51 6.74 13.56 -12.33
CA LEU A 51 6.31 14.58 -13.28
C LEU A 51 6.91 15.94 -12.89
N VAL A 52 7.24 16.72 -13.89
CA VAL A 52 7.65 18.10 -13.77
C VAL A 52 6.57 18.96 -14.41
N ALA A 53 5.97 19.88 -13.64
CA ALA A 53 5.09 20.92 -14.15
C ALA A 53 5.97 22.12 -14.52
N ARG A 54 6.01 22.45 -15.80
CA ARG A 54 6.72 23.60 -16.36
C ARG A 54 6.08 24.05 -17.67
N ASP A 55 6.20 25.30 -18.00
CA ASP A 55 5.70 25.88 -19.26
C ASP A 55 4.21 25.50 -19.50
N MET A 56 3.40 25.48 -18.43
CA MET A 56 1.98 25.11 -18.46
C MET A 56 1.71 23.72 -19.01
N ALA A 57 2.62 22.75 -18.79
CA ALA A 57 2.44 21.35 -19.16
C ALA A 57 3.09 20.43 -18.12
N PHE A 58 2.70 19.16 -18.12
CA PHE A 58 3.39 18.10 -17.39
C PHE A 58 4.41 17.41 -18.29
N TYR A 59 5.54 17.04 -17.72
CA TYR A 59 6.59 16.27 -18.38
C TYR A 59 7.02 15.11 -17.49
N LEU A 60 7.26 13.94 -18.03
CA LEU A 60 8.02 12.93 -17.29
C LEU A 60 9.43 13.46 -17.01
N GLU A 61 9.98 13.17 -15.85
CA GLU A 61 11.37 13.58 -15.53
C GLU A 61 12.33 13.11 -16.59
N GLY A 62 13.17 14.01 -17.11
CA GLY A 62 14.10 13.74 -18.21
C GLY A 62 13.50 13.71 -19.62
N SER A 63 12.18 13.95 -19.75
CA SER A 63 11.48 14.01 -21.05
C SER A 63 11.20 15.44 -21.51
N THR A 64 11.08 15.62 -22.81
CA THR A 64 10.66 16.87 -23.46
C THR A 64 9.24 16.81 -24.04
N THR A 65 8.58 15.65 -23.93
CA THR A 65 7.22 15.47 -24.45
C THR A 65 6.20 16.05 -23.47
N PRO A 66 5.41 17.07 -23.83
CA PRO A 66 4.40 17.64 -22.95
C PRO A 66 3.20 16.70 -22.79
N ASN A 67 2.63 16.69 -21.61
CA ASN A 67 1.42 15.95 -21.25
C ASN A 67 1.45 14.48 -21.71
N PRO A 68 2.48 13.70 -21.28
CA PRO A 68 2.76 12.38 -21.84
C PRO A 68 1.67 11.37 -21.49
N THR A 69 1.56 10.33 -22.30
CA THR A 69 0.83 9.13 -21.88
C THR A 69 1.63 8.37 -20.85
N ILE A 70 1.06 8.20 -19.65
CA ILE A 70 1.65 7.42 -18.56
C ILE A 70 1.08 6.01 -18.62
N VAL A 71 1.95 5.01 -18.85
CA VAL A 71 1.52 3.61 -18.93
C VAL A 71 1.71 2.92 -17.59
N VAL A 72 0.68 2.25 -17.09
CA VAL A 72 0.68 1.46 -15.85
C VAL A 72 -0.01 0.11 -16.05
N LYS A 73 0.31 -0.86 -15.18
CA LYS A 73 -0.32 -2.18 -15.21
C LYS A 73 -1.62 -2.19 -14.39
N PRO A 74 -2.56 -3.11 -14.67
CA PRO A 74 -3.73 -3.32 -13.82
C PRO A 74 -3.34 -3.62 -12.38
N SER A 75 -4.04 -3.02 -11.43
CA SER A 75 -3.81 -3.18 -9.98
C SER A 75 -2.43 -2.74 -9.47
N GLU A 76 -1.63 -2.07 -10.29
CA GLU A 76 -0.34 -1.54 -9.89
C GLU A 76 -0.49 -0.47 -8.82
N GLU A 77 0.36 -0.52 -7.77
CA GLU A 77 0.49 0.57 -6.80
C GLU A 77 1.44 1.62 -7.38
N VAL A 78 0.93 2.82 -7.54
CA VAL A 78 1.65 3.92 -8.19
C VAL A 78 1.74 5.10 -7.24
N ARG A 79 2.93 5.68 -7.13
CA ARG A 79 3.18 6.95 -6.47
C ARG A 79 3.54 7.99 -7.53
N VAL A 80 2.68 8.99 -7.72
CA VAL A 80 2.97 10.14 -8.57
C VAL A 80 3.58 11.24 -7.72
N ILE A 81 4.72 11.75 -8.16
CA ILE A 81 5.41 12.89 -7.58
C ILE A 81 5.38 13.99 -8.63
N VAL A 82 4.92 15.20 -8.26
CA VAL A 82 4.89 16.36 -9.14
C VAL A 82 5.80 17.43 -8.56
N ARG A 83 6.78 17.88 -9.36
CA ARG A 83 7.66 19.00 -9.06
C ARG A 83 7.20 20.21 -9.87
N ASN A 84 6.85 21.29 -9.21
CA ASN A 84 6.46 22.53 -9.87
C ASN A 84 7.70 23.40 -10.13
N GLN A 85 8.04 23.58 -11.39
CA GLN A 85 9.15 24.44 -11.84
C GLN A 85 8.68 25.75 -12.48
N ASP A 86 7.36 25.99 -12.60
CA ASP A 86 6.83 27.25 -13.09
C ASP A 86 6.94 28.34 -12.00
N PRO A 87 7.64 29.44 -12.25
CA PRO A 87 7.75 30.53 -11.30
C PRO A 87 6.42 31.25 -11.17
N GLY A 88 5.96 31.43 -9.93
CA GLY A 88 4.77 32.25 -9.63
C GLY A 88 3.43 31.58 -9.96
N ILE A 89 3.42 30.34 -10.47
CA ILE A 89 2.20 29.60 -10.84
C ILE A 89 1.99 28.41 -9.93
N THR A 90 0.85 28.35 -9.27
CA THR A 90 0.43 27.20 -8.48
C THR A 90 -0.26 26.19 -9.37
N HIS A 91 0.14 24.93 -9.30
CA HIS A 91 -0.47 23.82 -10.03
C HIS A 91 -1.25 22.88 -9.09
N ALA A 92 -1.91 21.93 -9.71
CA ALA A 92 -2.54 20.79 -9.08
C ALA A 92 -2.39 19.56 -9.99
N PHE A 93 -2.72 18.37 -9.51
CA PHE A 93 -2.75 17.18 -10.33
C PHE A 93 -3.92 16.30 -9.90
N ALA A 94 -4.72 15.84 -10.83
CA ALA A 94 -5.88 15.00 -10.51
C ALA A 94 -6.11 13.93 -11.58
N ILE A 95 -6.52 12.75 -11.12
CA ILE A 95 -7.11 11.70 -11.94
C ILE A 95 -8.54 11.54 -11.43
N GLY A 96 -9.47 12.33 -11.97
CA GLY A 96 -10.81 12.50 -11.41
C GLY A 96 -11.58 11.19 -11.29
N SER A 97 -11.49 10.32 -12.30
CA SER A 97 -12.13 9.00 -12.30
C SER A 97 -11.63 8.05 -11.20
N LEU A 98 -10.43 8.29 -10.65
CA LEU A 98 -9.84 7.51 -9.57
C LEU A 98 -9.96 8.20 -8.20
N ARG A 99 -10.51 9.42 -8.16
CA ARG A 99 -10.57 10.26 -6.96
C ARG A 99 -9.19 10.46 -6.31
N ALA A 100 -8.15 10.49 -7.13
CA ALA A 100 -6.77 10.67 -6.71
C ALA A 100 -6.30 12.07 -7.11
N SER A 101 -5.82 12.87 -6.16
CA SER A 101 -5.44 14.26 -6.44
C SER A 101 -4.40 14.82 -5.49
N ILE A 102 -3.66 15.80 -6.01
CA ILE A 102 -2.83 16.76 -5.27
C ILE A 102 -3.48 18.12 -5.52
N SER A 103 -4.09 18.71 -4.51
CA SER A 103 -4.93 19.91 -4.65
C SER A 103 -4.13 21.20 -4.88
N ARG A 104 -2.87 21.24 -4.42
CA ARG A 104 -2.05 22.45 -4.46
C ARG A 104 -0.57 22.10 -4.50
N ILE A 105 0.16 22.63 -5.49
CA ILE A 105 1.59 22.47 -5.68
C ILE A 105 2.17 23.85 -5.93
N GLU A 106 2.79 24.44 -4.92
CA GLU A 106 3.34 25.80 -4.99
C GLU A 106 4.55 25.86 -5.92
N PRO A 107 4.87 27.05 -6.46
CA PRO A 107 6.10 27.26 -7.21
C PRO A 107 7.33 26.75 -6.47
N GLY A 108 8.17 25.99 -7.14
CA GLY A 108 9.39 25.40 -6.57
C GLY A 108 9.16 24.24 -5.60
N SER A 109 7.90 23.86 -5.32
CA SER A 109 7.60 22.76 -4.40
C SER A 109 7.44 21.42 -5.11
N THR A 110 7.49 20.36 -4.31
CA THR A 110 7.26 18.98 -4.75
C THR A 110 6.18 18.37 -3.86
N GLN A 111 5.19 17.75 -4.49
CA GLN A 111 4.10 17.05 -3.81
C GLN A 111 3.90 15.68 -4.42
N GLY A 112 3.31 14.76 -3.67
CA GLY A 112 3.07 13.41 -4.14
C GLY A 112 1.74 12.86 -3.66
N MET A 113 1.22 11.91 -4.43
CA MET A 113 0.07 11.10 -4.07
C MET A 113 0.29 9.64 -4.47
N GLN A 114 -0.46 8.75 -3.87
CA GLN A 114 -0.44 7.33 -4.20
C GLN A 114 -1.84 6.87 -4.57
N PHE A 115 -1.93 5.98 -5.55
CA PHE A 115 -3.17 5.33 -5.93
C PHE A 115 -2.91 3.91 -6.42
N ARG A 116 -3.95 3.11 -6.42
CA ARG A 116 -3.95 1.80 -7.06
C ARG A 116 -4.61 1.91 -8.42
N ALA A 117 -3.92 1.46 -9.47
CA ALA A 117 -4.48 1.42 -10.82
C ALA A 117 -5.70 0.49 -10.86
N PRO A 118 -6.77 0.86 -11.58
CA PRO A 118 -7.91 -0.03 -11.83
C PRO A 118 -7.49 -1.37 -12.43
N ARG A 119 -8.29 -2.41 -12.17
CA ARG A 119 -8.12 -3.71 -12.85
C ARG A 119 -8.50 -3.66 -14.32
N LYS A 120 -9.43 -2.77 -14.66
CA LYS A 120 -9.94 -2.61 -16.02
C LYS A 120 -8.93 -1.83 -16.85
N ALA A 121 -8.45 -2.43 -17.93
CA ALA A 121 -7.67 -1.74 -18.96
C ALA A 121 -8.48 -0.57 -19.56
N GLY A 122 -7.80 0.49 -19.92
CA GLY A 122 -8.47 1.67 -20.44
C GLY A 122 -7.64 2.94 -20.33
N ARG A 123 -8.24 4.02 -20.80
CA ARG A 123 -7.67 5.37 -20.80
C ARG A 123 -8.36 6.19 -19.71
N TYR A 124 -7.55 6.76 -18.83
CA TYR A 124 -7.99 7.60 -17.72
C TYR A 124 -7.29 8.94 -17.87
N GLU A 125 -8.04 10.03 -17.86
CA GLU A 125 -7.46 11.36 -17.97
C GLU A 125 -6.84 11.79 -16.65
N TYR A 126 -5.65 12.39 -16.73
CA TYR A 126 -5.09 13.22 -15.66
C TYR A 126 -5.03 14.67 -16.10
N VAL A 127 -5.16 15.60 -15.16
CA VAL A 127 -5.32 17.03 -15.45
C VAL A 127 -4.81 17.90 -14.30
N CYS A 128 -4.35 19.12 -14.61
CA CYS A 128 -4.27 20.19 -13.64
C CYS A 128 -5.61 20.96 -13.63
N PRO A 129 -6.50 20.79 -12.63
CA PRO A 129 -7.83 21.37 -12.67
C PRO A 129 -7.88 22.88 -12.97
N PRO A 130 -7.02 23.74 -12.41
CA PRO A 130 -7.00 25.17 -12.76
C PRO A 130 -6.59 25.46 -14.22
N HIS A 131 -5.85 24.56 -14.86
CA HIS A 131 -5.26 24.76 -16.19
C HIS A 131 -5.60 23.61 -17.15
N ALA A 132 -6.79 23.02 -17.01
CA ALA A 132 -7.21 21.79 -17.69
C ALA A 132 -7.09 21.85 -19.22
N GLN A 133 -7.27 23.01 -19.81
CA GLN A 133 -7.19 23.19 -21.27
C GLN A 133 -5.78 22.97 -21.84
N MET A 134 -4.74 23.20 -21.02
CA MET A 134 -3.33 23.09 -21.44
C MET A 134 -2.61 21.93 -20.78
N MET A 135 -2.99 21.59 -19.57
CA MET A 135 -2.33 20.61 -18.72
C MET A 135 -3.20 19.39 -18.50
N SER A 136 -3.33 18.55 -19.52
CA SER A 136 -4.03 17.28 -19.45
C SER A 136 -3.33 16.21 -20.26
N GLY A 137 -3.39 14.96 -19.80
CA GLY A 137 -2.80 13.82 -20.48
C GLY A 137 -3.53 12.52 -20.12
N VAL A 138 -2.94 11.39 -20.49
CA VAL A 138 -3.59 10.09 -20.37
C VAL A 138 -2.77 9.17 -19.46
N LEU A 139 -3.44 8.60 -18.48
CA LEU A 139 -3.00 7.40 -17.79
C LEU A 139 -3.59 6.20 -18.55
N LEU A 140 -2.75 5.42 -19.19
CA LEU A 140 -3.13 4.23 -19.95
C LEU A 140 -2.88 2.98 -19.12
N ILE A 141 -3.93 2.22 -18.85
CA ILE A 141 -3.83 0.91 -18.21
C ILE A 141 -3.88 -0.14 -19.30
N THR A 142 -2.76 -0.87 -19.46
CA THR A 142 -2.61 -1.93 -20.46
C THR A 142 -2.65 -3.29 -19.79
N GLU A 143 -3.16 -4.29 -20.50
CA GLU A 143 -3.10 -5.70 -20.07
C GLU A 143 -1.65 -6.21 -19.98
#